data_f8b9af011a103531294a2a751f06e56c
#
_entry.id   f8b9af011a103531294a2a751f06e56c
#
_cell.length_a   1.000
_cell.length_b   1.000
_cell.length_c   1.000
_cell.angle_alpha   90.00
_cell.angle_beta   90.00
_cell.angle_gamma   90.00
#
_symmetry.space_group_name_H-M   'P 1'
#
loop_
_entity.id
_entity.type
_entity.pdbx_description
1 polymer ?
#
loop_
_entity_poly.entity_id
_entity_poly.type
_entity_poly.pdbx_seq_one_letter_code
_entity_poly.pdbx_strand_id
1 'polypeptide(L)'
;MFGDDSDINILRHETNKGVSAAILTGINAAQTEVIASIDADCSYDPHELKNMLPRLTRDVAMVTASPYHRDGKVNNVPSWRLVLSHTLSCMYRVLLGQKLATWTSCFRVYRKQQIVDLPLVENGFLGTAELAAQLSLHGRKIVEHPATLEVRLFGFSKMKTVHTILAHLRLLSKVVARKFSGSHGALK
;
A
#
# COMPACT_ATOMS: atom_id res chain seq x y z
N MET A 1 17.83 5.67 -21.20
CA MET A 1 16.83 5.59 -22.25
C MET A 1 15.56 6.41 -21.97
N PHE A 2 15.31 6.85 -20.73
CA PHE A 2 14.21 7.75 -20.36
C PHE A 2 14.67 9.09 -19.77
N GLY A 3 15.97 9.41 -19.86
CA GLY A 3 16.55 10.60 -19.19
C GLY A 3 16.33 11.94 -19.90
N ASP A 4 15.88 11.93 -21.15
CA ASP A 4 15.67 13.14 -21.96
C ASP A 4 14.17 13.47 -22.16
N ASP A 5 13.26 12.68 -21.57
CA ASP A 5 11.83 12.94 -21.62
C ASP A 5 11.47 13.90 -20.48
N SER A 6 10.98 15.09 -20.80
CA SER A 6 10.62 16.14 -19.81
C SER A 6 9.55 15.69 -18.82
N ASP A 7 8.80 14.65 -19.14
CA ASP A 7 7.73 14.12 -18.32
C ASP A 7 8.19 13.02 -17.35
N ILE A 8 9.45 12.56 -17.46
CA ILE A 8 10.03 11.51 -16.64
C ILE A 8 11.11 12.06 -15.71
N ASN A 9 10.86 11.98 -14.40
CA ASN A 9 11.82 12.34 -13.36
C ASN A 9 12.37 11.08 -12.67
N ILE A 10 13.67 10.88 -12.71
CA ILE A 10 14.35 9.75 -12.07
C ILE A 10 14.88 10.17 -10.70
N LEU A 11 14.25 9.65 -9.63
CA LEU A 11 14.69 9.85 -8.25
C LEU A 11 15.44 8.62 -7.75
N ARG A 12 16.68 8.80 -7.31
CA ARG A 12 17.52 7.70 -6.82
C ARG A 12 17.91 7.89 -5.36
N HIS A 13 17.83 6.80 -4.59
CA HIS A 13 18.46 6.72 -3.27
C HIS A 13 19.89 6.21 -3.43
N GLU A 14 20.85 6.75 -2.70
CA GLU A 14 22.25 6.27 -2.67
C GLU A 14 22.32 4.81 -2.19
N THR A 15 21.45 4.43 -1.28
CA THR A 15 21.34 3.06 -0.75
C THR A 15 19.90 2.58 -0.79
N ASN A 16 19.70 1.27 -0.74
CA ASN A 16 18.35 0.69 -0.67
C ASN A 16 17.68 1.05 0.67
N LYS A 17 16.69 1.93 0.64
CA LYS A 17 15.88 2.34 1.80
C LYS A 17 14.57 1.58 1.94
N GLY A 18 14.23 0.72 1.00
CA GLY A 18 12.99 -0.06 0.96
C GLY A 18 11.87 0.59 0.14
N VAL A 19 10.84 -0.22 -0.16
CA VAL A 19 9.76 0.15 -1.10
C VAL A 19 8.93 1.33 -0.61
N SER A 20 8.58 1.39 0.67
CA SER A 20 7.78 2.51 1.20
C SER A 20 8.55 3.82 1.22
N ALA A 21 9.86 3.79 1.51
CA ALA A 21 10.71 4.96 1.38
C ALA A 21 10.76 5.47 -0.07
N ALA A 22 10.80 4.57 -1.06
CA ALA A 22 10.75 4.95 -2.47
C ALA A 22 9.40 5.57 -2.85
N ILE A 23 8.29 4.97 -2.41
CA ILE A 23 6.93 5.51 -2.62
C ILE A 23 6.80 6.90 -2.00
N LEU A 24 7.24 7.10 -0.76
CA LEU A 24 7.18 8.40 -0.07
C LEU A 24 8.04 9.45 -0.76
N THR A 25 9.22 9.07 -1.27
CA THR A 25 10.06 9.98 -2.06
C THR A 25 9.33 10.45 -3.31
N GLY A 26 8.67 9.55 -4.02
CA GLY A 26 7.85 9.90 -5.18
C GLY A 26 6.65 10.79 -4.81
N ILE A 27 5.93 10.47 -3.73
CA ILE A 27 4.81 11.28 -3.22
C ILE A 27 5.24 12.70 -2.88
N ASN A 28 6.38 12.85 -2.20
CA ASN A 28 6.89 14.17 -1.81
C ASN A 28 7.35 14.99 -3.02
N ALA A 29 7.97 14.37 -4.00
CA ALA A 29 8.44 15.01 -5.23
C ALA A 29 7.30 15.38 -6.20
N ALA A 30 6.20 14.65 -6.18
CA ALA A 30 5.06 14.91 -7.08
C ALA A 30 4.48 16.31 -6.85
N GLN A 31 4.12 17.00 -7.93
CA GLN A 31 3.54 18.35 -7.88
C GLN A 31 2.01 18.36 -8.00
N THR A 32 1.42 17.19 -8.31
CA THR A 32 -0.02 17.04 -8.50
C THR A 32 -0.75 16.71 -7.18
N GLU A 33 -2.03 17.05 -7.10
CA GLU A 33 -2.90 16.71 -5.96
C GLU A 33 -3.18 15.21 -5.88
N VAL A 34 -3.35 14.57 -7.03
CA VAL A 34 -3.61 13.13 -7.16
C VAL A 34 -2.34 12.44 -7.62
N ILE A 35 -1.96 11.38 -6.90
CA ILE A 35 -0.73 10.63 -7.16
C ILE A 35 -1.11 9.15 -7.28
N ALA A 36 -0.44 8.44 -8.17
CA ALA A 36 -0.51 6.99 -8.24
C ALA A 36 0.85 6.36 -7.95
N SER A 37 0.85 5.19 -7.34
CA SER A 37 2.03 4.31 -7.21
C SER A 37 1.73 2.96 -7.83
N ILE A 38 2.72 2.37 -8.48
CA ILE A 38 2.67 1.02 -9.05
C ILE A 38 4.06 0.40 -9.01
N ASP A 39 4.13 -0.92 -8.80
CA ASP A 39 5.38 -1.67 -8.92
C ASP A 39 5.79 -1.83 -10.38
N ALA A 40 7.09 -1.72 -10.67
CA ALA A 40 7.66 -1.87 -12.02
C ALA A 40 7.89 -3.34 -12.44
N ASP A 41 7.31 -4.32 -11.73
CA ASP A 41 7.47 -5.74 -11.98
C ASP A 41 6.39 -6.37 -12.86
N CYS A 42 5.52 -5.53 -13.43
CA CYS A 42 4.42 -5.91 -14.30
C CYS A 42 3.41 -6.88 -13.65
N SER A 43 3.33 -6.90 -12.31
CA SER A 43 2.36 -7.74 -11.59
C SER A 43 0.94 -7.20 -11.64
N TYR A 44 0.78 -5.91 -11.97
CA TYR A 44 -0.51 -5.26 -12.22
C TYR A 44 -0.52 -4.57 -13.58
N ASP A 45 -1.69 -4.53 -14.21
CA ASP A 45 -1.91 -3.76 -15.44
C ASP A 45 -2.05 -2.26 -15.10
N PRO A 46 -1.14 -1.38 -15.58
CA PRO A 46 -1.22 0.05 -15.32
C PRO A 46 -2.48 0.71 -15.92
N HIS A 47 -3.13 0.09 -16.92
CA HIS A 47 -4.37 0.61 -17.50
C HIS A 47 -5.54 0.62 -16.50
N GLU A 48 -5.45 -0.15 -15.40
CA GLU A 48 -6.44 -0.09 -14.32
C GLU A 48 -6.50 1.28 -13.64
N LEU A 49 -5.50 2.13 -13.80
CA LEU A 49 -5.55 3.52 -13.30
C LEU A 49 -6.79 4.29 -13.77
N LYS A 50 -7.24 4.08 -15.01
CA LYS A 50 -8.48 4.71 -15.55
C LYS A 50 -9.73 4.31 -14.78
N ASN A 51 -9.74 3.10 -14.23
CA ASN A 51 -10.86 2.58 -13.44
C ASN A 51 -10.74 2.95 -11.95
N MET A 52 -9.52 3.17 -11.46
CA MET A 52 -9.24 3.56 -10.08
C MET A 52 -9.49 5.05 -9.85
N LEU A 53 -9.07 5.92 -10.76
CA LEU A 53 -9.18 7.37 -10.63
C LEU A 53 -10.61 7.86 -10.35
N PRO A 54 -11.67 7.41 -11.02
CA PRO A 54 -13.04 7.84 -10.73
C PRO A 54 -13.53 7.44 -9.35
N ARG A 55 -12.91 6.41 -8.72
CA ARG A 55 -13.25 5.97 -7.36
C ARG A 55 -12.64 6.87 -6.27
N LEU A 56 -11.65 7.71 -6.61
CA LEU A 56 -11.05 8.69 -5.71
C LEU A 56 -11.95 9.93 -5.59
N THR A 57 -13.16 9.75 -5.07
CA THR A 57 -14.09 10.84 -4.78
C THR A 57 -13.55 11.78 -3.71
N ARG A 58 -14.20 12.94 -3.47
CA ARG A 58 -13.69 13.98 -2.54
C ARG A 58 -13.50 13.47 -1.11
N ASP A 59 -14.32 12.53 -0.69
CA ASP A 59 -14.30 11.90 0.64
C ASP A 59 -13.35 10.70 0.77
N VAL A 60 -12.72 10.27 -0.34
CA VAL A 60 -11.79 9.13 -0.40
C VAL A 60 -10.35 9.63 -0.40
N ALA A 61 -9.56 9.16 0.57
CA ALA A 61 -8.15 9.51 0.70
C ALA A 61 -7.25 8.63 -0.19
N MET A 62 -7.64 7.36 -0.37
CA MET A 62 -6.87 6.38 -1.13
C MET A 62 -7.77 5.35 -1.80
N VAL A 63 -7.44 5.00 -3.04
CA VAL A 63 -7.96 3.80 -3.73
C VAL A 63 -6.81 2.80 -3.85
N THR A 64 -7.03 1.56 -3.42
CA THR A 64 -6.03 0.49 -3.48
C THR A 64 -6.47 -0.62 -4.42
N ALA A 65 -5.60 -1.07 -5.30
CA ALA A 65 -5.83 -2.28 -6.08
C ALA A 65 -5.88 -3.50 -5.15
N SER A 66 -6.92 -4.32 -5.28
CA SER A 66 -7.18 -5.44 -4.40
C SER A 66 -7.44 -6.72 -5.19
N PRO A 67 -6.44 -7.62 -5.26
CA PRO A 67 -6.63 -8.92 -5.88
C PRO A 67 -7.48 -9.85 -5.01
N TYR A 68 -7.58 -9.56 -3.71
CA TYR A 68 -8.39 -10.33 -2.75
C TYR A 68 -9.82 -9.80 -2.59
N HIS A 69 -10.20 -8.77 -3.33
CA HIS A 69 -11.60 -8.36 -3.46
C HIS A 69 -12.40 -9.50 -4.08
N ARG A 70 -13.71 -9.62 -3.75
CA ARG A 70 -14.58 -10.68 -4.29
C ARG A 70 -14.56 -10.79 -5.83
N ASP A 71 -14.37 -9.66 -6.51
CA ASP A 71 -14.29 -9.54 -7.98
C ASP A 71 -12.84 -9.42 -8.47
N GLY A 72 -11.85 -9.51 -7.57
CA GLY A 72 -10.42 -9.54 -7.89
C GLY A 72 -9.95 -10.93 -8.29
N LYS A 73 -8.77 -11.02 -8.87
CA LYS A 73 -8.16 -12.30 -9.29
C LYS A 73 -6.71 -12.38 -8.87
N VAL A 74 -6.28 -13.60 -8.54
CA VAL A 74 -4.89 -13.91 -8.24
C VAL A 74 -4.48 -15.12 -9.08
N ASN A 75 -3.50 -14.94 -9.96
CA ASN A 75 -3.03 -15.98 -10.83
C ASN A 75 -1.69 -16.56 -10.30
N ASN A 76 -1.62 -17.90 -10.23
CA ASN A 76 -0.39 -18.66 -9.95
C ASN A 76 0.30 -18.32 -8.60
N VAL A 77 -0.44 -17.91 -7.56
CA VAL A 77 0.09 -17.72 -6.20
C VAL A 77 -0.21 -18.95 -5.35
N PRO A 78 0.78 -19.50 -4.61
CA PRO A 78 0.57 -20.64 -3.73
C PRO A 78 -0.52 -20.41 -2.69
N SER A 79 -1.42 -21.39 -2.49
CA SER A 79 -2.59 -21.29 -1.61
C SER A 79 -2.24 -20.89 -0.17
N TRP A 80 -1.13 -21.35 0.38
CA TRP A 80 -0.69 -21.00 1.73
C TRP A 80 -0.38 -19.50 1.90
N ARG A 81 0.13 -18.83 0.83
CA ARG A 81 0.34 -17.36 0.84
C ARG A 81 -0.99 -16.63 0.84
N LEU A 82 -2.00 -17.13 0.12
CA LEU A 82 -3.34 -16.56 0.12
C LEU A 82 -3.96 -16.65 1.51
N VAL A 83 -3.88 -17.82 2.18
CA VAL A 83 -4.37 -18.00 3.54
C VAL A 83 -3.71 -17.01 4.51
N LEU A 84 -2.39 -16.85 4.47
CA LEU A 84 -1.68 -15.89 5.31
C LEU A 84 -2.12 -14.45 5.04
N SER A 85 -2.24 -14.06 3.77
CA SER A 85 -2.70 -12.72 3.40
C SER A 85 -4.14 -12.45 3.85
N HIS A 86 -5.04 -13.42 3.69
CA HIS A 86 -6.42 -13.29 4.15
C HIS A 86 -6.53 -13.19 5.66
N THR A 87 -5.78 -14.02 6.40
CA THR A 87 -5.75 -13.98 7.87
C THR A 87 -5.27 -12.62 8.36
N LEU A 88 -4.16 -12.12 7.79
CA LEU A 88 -3.61 -10.82 8.13
C LEU A 88 -4.60 -9.69 7.82
N SER A 89 -5.22 -9.71 6.64
CA SER A 89 -6.22 -8.72 6.24
C SER A 89 -7.45 -8.74 7.15
N CYS A 90 -7.86 -9.92 7.61
CA CYS A 90 -8.95 -10.07 8.59
C CYS A 90 -8.58 -9.38 9.93
N MET A 91 -7.35 -9.58 10.42
CA MET A 91 -6.88 -8.95 11.64
C MET A 91 -6.90 -7.41 11.53
N TYR A 92 -6.36 -6.83 10.45
CA TYR A 92 -6.41 -5.39 10.22
C TYR A 92 -7.86 -4.88 10.13
N ARG A 93 -8.73 -5.59 9.43
CA ARG A 93 -10.15 -5.22 9.26
C ARG A 93 -10.88 -5.15 10.60
N VAL A 94 -10.70 -6.16 11.46
CA VAL A 94 -11.31 -6.20 12.80
C VAL A 94 -10.79 -5.06 13.67
N LEU A 95 -9.50 -4.82 13.66
CA LEU A 95 -8.87 -3.79 14.50
C LEU A 95 -9.18 -2.37 14.04
N LEU A 96 -9.20 -2.12 12.73
CA LEU A 96 -9.29 -0.77 12.17
C LEU A 96 -10.71 -0.41 11.66
N GLY A 97 -11.61 -1.37 11.54
CA GLY A 97 -12.98 -1.14 11.08
C GLY A 97 -13.13 -0.84 9.59
N GLN A 98 -12.03 -0.86 8.82
CA GLN A 98 -12.07 -0.68 7.36
C GLN A 98 -12.33 -2.03 6.67
N LYS A 99 -13.26 -2.05 5.72
CA LYS A 99 -13.64 -3.28 5.00
C LYS A 99 -12.70 -3.57 3.83
N LEU A 100 -11.39 -3.64 4.09
CA LEU A 100 -10.38 -3.93 3.06
C LEU A 100 -10.00 -5.41 3.06
N ALA A 101 -9.93 -6.02 1.87
CA ALA A 101 -9.39 -7.36 1.67
C ALA A 101 -7.87 -7.34 1.43
N THR A 102 -7.30 -6.20 0.97
CA THR A 102 -5.88 -6.05 0.69
C THR A 102 -5.28 -4.83 1.40
N TRP A 103 -4.26 -5.05 2.25
CA TRP A 103 -3.59 -4.01 3.03
C TRP A 103 -2.18 -3.68 2.52
N THR A 104 -1.59 -4.54 1.70
CA THR A 104 -0.18 -4.51 1.33
C THR A 104 0.08 -4.23 -0.16
N SER A 105 -0.94 -3.90 -0.93
CA SER A 105 -0.75 -3.54 -2.33
C SER A 105 0.08 -2.24 -2.46
N CYS A 106 1.00 -2.20 -3.42
CA CYS A 106 1.72 -0.99 -3.81
C CYS A 106 1.01 -0.24 -4.94
N PHE A 107 0.06 -0.88 -5.64
CA PHE A 107 -0.71 -0.23 -6.69
C PHE A 107 -1.88 0.53 -6.08
N ARG A 108 -1.74 1.85 -6.00
CA ARG A 108 -2.66 2.75 -5.29
C ARG A 108 -2.78 4.09 -5.97
N VAL A 109 -3.90 4.77 -5.73
CA VAL A 109 -4.13 6.18 -6.07
C VAL A 109 -4.42 6.94 -4.79
N TYR A 110 -3.80 8.11 -4.60
CA TYR A 110 -3.85 8.89 -3.37
C TYR A 110 -4.24 10.33 -3.60
N ARG A 111 -4.86 10.95 -2.60
CA ARG A 111 -4.82 12.42 -2.44
C ARG A 111 -3.57 12.80 -1.65
N LYS A 112 -2.66 13.56 -2.27
CA LYS A 112 -1.36 13.94 -1.67
C LYS A 112 -1.52 14.50 -0.26
N GLN A 113 -2.42 15.48 -0.08
CA GLN A 113 -2.69 16.13 1.20
C GLN A 113 -3.15 15.17 2.31
N GLN A 114 -3.70 14.02 1.94
CA GLN A 114 -4.13 13.01 2.91
C GLN A 114 -2.99 12.09 3.37
N ILE A 115 -1.82 12.16 2.75
CA ILE A 115 -0.69 11.25 2.99
C ILE A 115 0.50 11.96 3.62
N VAL A 116 0.83 13.19 3.16
CA VAL A 116 2.09 13.86 3.51
C VAL A 116 2.26 14.13 5.00
N ASP A 117 1.18 14.32 5.74
CA ASP A 117 1.19 14.60 7.19
C ASP A 117 1.10 13.33 8.05
N LEU A 118 1.04 12.13 7.42
CA LEU A 118 0.96 10.90 8.19
C LEU A 118 2.31 10.57 8.83
N PRO A 119 2.31 10.20 10.11
CA PRO A 119 3.54 9.83 10.84
C PRO A 119 3.96 8.40 10.48
N LEU A 120 4.55 8.21 9.29
CA LEU A 120 5.03 6.94 8.78
C LEU A 120 6.47 6.68 9.23
N VAL A 121 6.77 5.47 9.67
CA VAL A 121 8.06 5.05 10.24
C VAL A 121 8.69 3.91 9.44
N GLU A 122 7.87 3.02 8.88
CA GLU A 122 8.33 1.81 8.22
C GLU A 122 8.75 2.08 6.77
N ASN A 123 10.02 1.88 6.48
CA ASN A 123 10.58 2.15 5.14
C ASN A 123 10.46 0.98 4.16
N GLY A 124 10.31 -0.26 4.68
CA GLY A 124 10.21 -1.48 3.90
C GLY A 124 8.80 -1.77 3.40
N PHE A 125 8.55 -3.02 3.03
CA PHE A 125 7.25 -3.49 2.54
C PHE A 125 6.12 -3.32 3.59
N LEU A 126 6.45 -3.37 4.88
CA LEU A 126 5.51 -3.15 5.97
C LEU A 126 4.88 -1.75 5.94
N GLY A 127 5.61 -0.74 5.46
CA GLY A 127 5.11 0.63 5.40
C GLY A 127 3.93 0.82 4.46
N THR A 128 3.70 -0.09 3.49
CA THR A 128 2.46 -0.06 2.69
C THR A 128 1.23 -0.39 3.55
N ALA A 129 1.36 -1.33 4.49
CA ALA A 129 0.32 -1.64 5.46
C ALA A 129 0.20 -0.55 6.53
N GLU A 130 1.33 0.01 6.99
CA GLU A 130 1.34 1.13 7.93
C GLU A 130 0.59 2.34 7.39
N LEU A 131 0.81 2.70 6.11
CA LEU A 131 0.11 3.82 5.47
C LEU A 131 -1.41 3.60 5.48
N ALA A 132 -1.89 2.42 5.11
CA ALA A 132 -3.31 2.10 5.17
C ALA A 132 -3.86 2.11 6.61
N ALA A 133 -3.07 1.61 7.58
CA ALA A 133 -3.44 1.63 8.99
C ALA A 133 -3.50 3.07 9.54
N GLN A 134 -2.53 3.92 9.19
CA GLN A 134 -2.53 5.33 9.59
C GLN A 134 -3.72 6.09 9.02
N LEU A 135 -4.03 5.92 7.73
CA LEU A 135 -5.24 6.51 7.13
C LEU A 135 -6.49 6.08 7.90
N SER A 136 -6.61 4.79 8.23
CA SER A 136 -7.75 4.25 8.96
C SER A 136 -7.86 4.81 10.38
N LEU A 137 -6.73 4.92 11.11
CA LEU A 137 -6.69 5.50 12.46
C LEU A 137 -7.08 6.98 12.48
N HIS A 138 -6.83 7.70 11.39
CA HIS A 138 -7.25 9.10 11.22
C HIS A 138 -8.67 9.24 10.65
N GLY A 139 -9.45 8.15 10.59
CA GLY A 139 -10.82 8.16 10.07
C GLY A 139 -10.92 8.43 8.56
N ARG A 140 -9.82 8.35 7.83
CA ARG A 140 -9.80 8.62 6.38
C ARG A 140 -10.30 7.41 5.61
N LYS A 141 -11.16 7.65 4.63
CA LYS A 141 -11.80 6.59 3.85
C LYS A 141 -10.84 6.01 2.81
N ILE A 142 -10.78 4.69 2.78
CA ILE A 142 -10.05 3.90 1.78
C ILE A 142 -11.06 3.07 1.00
N VAL A 143 -10.89 3.00 -0.32
CA VAL A 143 -11.74 2.21 -1.22
C VAL A 143 -10.88 1.19 -1.96
N GLU A 144 -11.41 -0.02 -2.14
CA GLU A 144 -10.77 -1.04 -2.96
C GLU A 144 -11.27 -0.98 -4.39
N HIS A 145 -10.34 -1.24 -5.31
CA HIS A 145 -10.61 -1.53 -6.70
C HIS A 145 -10.24 -2.99 -6.98
N PRO A 146 -11.18 -3.84 -7.48
CA PRO A 146 -10.87 -5.19 -7.90
C PRO A 146 -9.77 -5.17 -8.96
N ALA A 147 -8.71 -5.94 -8.77
CA ALA A 147 -7.60 -6.00 -9.71
C ALA A 147 -7.13 -7.44 -9.89
N THR A 148 -6.49 -7.72 -11.00
CA THR A 148 -5.82 -9.01 -11.22
C THR A 148 -4.35 -8.89 -10.85
N LEU A 149 -3.89 -9.76 -9.93
CA LEU A 149 -2.48 -9.92 -9.61
C LEU A 149 -1.90 -11.07 -10.42
N GLU A 150 -0.97 -10.73 -11.30
CA GLU A 150 -0.21 -11.71 -12.09
C GLU A 150 1.08 -12.10 -11.37
N VAL A 151 1.61 -13.28 -11.71
CA VAL A 151 2.98 -13.64 -11.30
C VAL A 151 3.94 -12.63 -11.93
N ARG A 152 4.93 -12.21 -11.15
CA ARG A 152 6.01 -11.36 -11.65
C ARG A 152 6.63 -11.95 -12.90
N LEU A 153 6.69 -11.17 -13.96
CA LEU A 153 7.37 -11.58 -15.20
C LEU A 153 8.88 -11.63 -15.02
N PHE A 154 9.42 -10.81 -14.08
CA PHE A 154 10.84 -10.69 -13.83
C PHE A 154 11.16 -10.73 -12.33
N GLY A 155 12.26 -11.43 -12.00
CA GLY A 155 12.82 -11.48 -10.66
C GLY A 155 12.15 -12.49 -9.70
N PHE A 156 12.80 -12.69 -8.55
CA PHE A 156 12.31 -13.56 -7.48
C PHE A 156 11.92 -12.75 -6.25
N SER A 157 10.88 -13.20 -5.55
CA SER A 157 10.48 -12.58 -4.28
C SER A 157 11.56 -12.79 -3.23
N LYS A 158 12.22 -11.71 -2.77
CA LYS A 158 13.21 -11.72 -1.67
C LYS A 158 12.55 -11.67 -0.28
N MET A 159 11.23 -11.77 -0.20
CA MET A 159 10.49 -11.62 1.06
C MET A 159 10.74 -12.82 1.98
N LYS A 160 11.28 -12.55 3.17
CA LYS A 160 11.44 -13.53 4.24
C LYS A 160 10.10 -13.66 4.99
N THR A 161 9.30 -14.65 4.64
CA THR A 161 7.90 -14.82 5.08
C THR A 161 7.74 -14.73 6.61
N VAL A 162 8.55 -15.46 7.39
CA VAL A 162 8.45 -15.45 8.87
C VAL A 162 8.74 -14.06 9.43
N HIS A 163 9.79 -13.40 8.94
CA HIS A 163 10.14 -12.05 9.38
C HIS A 163 9.02 -11.05 9.05
N THR A 164 8.40 -11.18 7.88
CA THR A 164 7.27 -10.35 7.46
C THR A 164 6.05 -10.55 8.36
N ILE A 165 5.72 -11.80 8.71
CA ILE A 165 4.61 -12.09 9.64
C ILE A 165 4.84 -11.43 10.99
N LEU A 166 6.03 -11.61 11.59
CA LEU A 166 6.38 -11.00 12.87
C LEU A 166 6.33 -9.47 12.84
N ALA A 167 6.78 -8.88 11.73
CA ALA A 167 6.71 -7.44 11.53
C ALA A 167 5.26 -6.94 11.48
N HIS A 168 4.36 -7.65 10.78
CA HIS A 168 2.94 -7.31 10.77
C HIS A 168 2.28 -7.48 12.15
N LEU A 169 2.62 -8.53 12.90
CA LEU A 169 2.10 -8.71 14.28
C LEU A 169 2.55 -7.57 15.19
N ARG A 170 3.82 -7.12 15.06
CA ARG A 170 4.30 -5.93 15.77
C ARG A 170 3.55 -4.67 15.38
N LEU A 171 3.29 -4.45 14.09
CA LEU A 171 2.50 -3.31 13.64
C LEU A 171 1.07 -3.36 14.18
N LEU A 172 0.44 -4.53 14.16
CA LEU A 172 -0.90 -4.72 14.74
C LEU A 172 -0.95 -4.43 16.24
N SER A 173 0.06 -4.86 17.01
CA SER A 173 0.13 -4.55 18.45
C SER A 173 0.24 -3.03 18.71
N LYS A 174 1.01 -2.31 17.90
CA LYS A 174 1.12 -0.85 17.94
C LYS A 174 -0.22 -0.17 17.58
N VAL A 175 -0.93 -0.68 16.57
CA VAL A 175 -2.28 -0.22 16.19
C VAL A 175 -3.27 -0.39 17.34
N VAL A 176 -3.26 -1.54 17.99
CA VAL A 176 -4.10 -1.82 19.18
C VAL A 176 -3.78 -0.82 20.29
N ALA A 177 -2.52 -0.72 20.69
CA ALA A 177 -2.10 0.20 21.74
C ALA A 177 -2.55 1.63 21.47
N ARG A 178 -2.42 2.09 20.22
CA ARG A 178 -2.82 3.43 19.82
C ARG A 178 -4.33 3.65 19.84
N LYS A 179 -5.11 2.66 19.37
CA LYS A 179 -6.58 2.74 19.39
C LYS A 179 -7.12 2.93 20.82
N PHE A 180 -6.47 2.32 21.81
CA PHE A 180 -6.86 2.44 23.21
C PHE A 180 -6.28 3.67 23.91
N SER A 181 -5.14 4.22 23.47
CA SER A 181 -4.52 5.40 24.09
C SER A 181 -5.04 6.74 23.57
N GLY A 182 -5.86 6.75 22.51
CA GLY A 182 -6.40 7.98 21.91
C GLY A 182 -5.35 8.93 21.29
N SER A 183 -4.08 8.51 21.21
CA SER A 183 -2.96 9.33 20.72
C SER A 183 -2.87 9.35 19.19
N HIS A 184 -2.63 10.52 18.58
CA HIS A 184 -2.54 10.72 17.13
C HIS A 184 -1.11 10.78 16.58
N GLY A 185 -0.10 10.27 17.29
CA GLY A 185 1.31 10.26 16.90
C GLY A 185 1.75 9.10 15.99
N ALA A 186 3.05 8.93 15.75
CA ALA A 186 3.62 7.82 14.99
C ALA A 186 3.42 6.45 15.66
N LEU A 187 3.32 5.39 14.88
CA LEU A 187 3.31 4.00 15.36
C LEU A 187 4.76 3.58 15.71
N LYS A 188 5.34 4.17 16.76
CA LYS A 188 6.70 3.87 17.22
C LYS A 188 6.80 2.52 17.92
#